data_bc5ff18019212ebe62764f9854548a25
#
_entry.id   bc5ff18019212ebe62764f9854548a25
#
_cell.length_a   1.000
_cell.length_b   1.000
_cell.length_c   1.000
_cell.angle_alpha   90.00
_cell.angle_beta   90.00
_cell.angle_gamma   90.00
#
_symmetry.space_group_name_H-M   'P 1'
#
loop_
_entity.id
_entity.type
_entity.pdbx_description
1 polymer ?
#
loop_
_entity_poly.entity_id
_entity_poly.type
_entity_poly.pdbx_seq_one_letter_code
_entity_poly.pdbx_strand_id
1 'polypeptide(L)' 'MKLNLMDDLAKDIHTYLLEVSTDFEGNHLVLIPITEVVKKFGRNHRTIQRRIHALKDVGLLTPVIRRSTISLYHISNLED' A
#
# COMPACT_ATOMS: atom_id res chain seq x y z
N MET A 1 18.09 -1.31 -6.38
CA MET A 1 16.75 -1.87 -6.25
C MET A 1 15.89 -1.02 -5.35
N LYS A 2 14.69 -0.74 -5.81
CA LYS A 2 13.80 0.18 -5.11
C LYS A 2 13.45 -0.28 -3.68
N LEU A 3 13.30 -1.60 -3.50
CA LEU A 3 12.94 -2.17 -2.21
C LEU A 3 13.99 -1.93 -1.13
N ASN A 4 15.23 -1.76 -1.51
CA ASN A 4 16.30 -1.51 -0.54
C ASN A 4 16.20 -0.12 0.09
N LEU A 5 15.39 0.76 -0.49
CA LEU A 5 15.20 2.11 0.03
C LEU A 5 14.06 2.19 1.04
N MET A 6 13.32 1.09 1.23
CA MET A 6 12.19 1.05 2.14
C MET A 6 12.57 0.39 3.45
N ASP A 7 12.06 0.94 4.54
CA ASP A 7 12.28 0.33 5.86
C ASP A 7 11.33 -0.86 6.06
N ASP A 8 11.52 -1.57 7.18
CA ASP A 8 10.73 -2.75 7.47
C ASP A 8 9.25 -2.45 7.62
N LEU A 9 8.92 -1.29 8.18
CA LEU A 9 7.51 -0.91 8.34
C LEU A 9 6.83 -0.77 6.98
N ALA A 10 7.49 -0.14 6.02
CA ALA A 10 6.92 0.01 4.67
C ALA A 10 6.72 -1.36 4.00
N LYS A 11 7.67 -2.27 4.18
CA LYS A 11 7.56 -3.62 3.64
C LYS A 11 6.40 -4.38 4.29
N ASP A 12 6.25 -4.25 5.59
CA ASP A 12 5.16 -4.91 6.32
C ASP A 12 3.80 -4.36 5.88
N ILE A 13 3.70 -3.06 5.70
CA ILE A 13 2.47 -2.44 5.20
C ILE A 13 2.15 -2.96 3.80
N HIS A 14 3.15 -3.05 2.94
CA HIS A 14 2.96 -3.58 1.59
C HIS A 14 2.42 -5.01 1.64
N THR A 15 3.01 -5.86 2.47
CA THR A 15 2.58 -7.25 2.63
C THR A 15 1.14 -7.32 3.10
N TYR A 16 0.79 -6.49 4.09
CA TYR A 16 -0.58 -6.46 4.59
C TYR A 16 -1.57 -6.01 3.52
N LEU A 17 -1.24 -4.95 2.79
CA LEU A 17 -2.11 -4.46 1.73
C LEU A 17 -2.29 -5.50 0.63
N LEU A 18 -1.23 -6.22 0.32
CA LEU A 18 -1.33 -7.30 -0.67
C LEU A 18 -2.26 -8.41 -0.20
N GLU A 19 -2.19 -8.76 1.08
CA GLU A 19 -3.07 -9.77 1.66
C GLU A 19 -4.53 -9.39 1.61
N VAL A 20 -4.85 -8.12 1.82
CA VAL A 20 -6.25 -7.65 1.82
C VAL A 20 -6.70 -7.18 0.44
N SER A 21 -5.83 -7.22 -0.55
CA SER A 21 -6.18 -6.85 -1.90
C SER A 21 -7.09 -7.88 -2.54
N THR A 22 -7.83 -7.45 -3.55
CA THR A 22 -8.70 -8.33 -4.33
C THR A 22 -8.03 -8.63 -5.66
N ASP A 23 -7.95 -9.90 -6.02
CA ASP A 23 -7.45 -10.31 -7.32
C ASP A 23 -8.56 -10.10 -8.36
N PHE A 24 -8.29 -9.26 -9.33
CA PHE A 24 -9.23 -8.97 -10.41
C PHE A 24 -8.50 -9.12 -11.75
N GLU A 25 -8.81 -10.16 -12.47
CA GLU A 25 -8.23 -10.46 -13.78
C GLU A 25 -6.69 -10.45 -13.76
N GLY A 26 -6.11 -11.03 -12.71
CA GLY A 26 -4.66 -11.10 -12.57
C GLY A 26 -4.03 -9.89 -11.95
N ASN A 27 -4.81 -8.85 -11.65
CA ASN A 27 -4.32 -7.64 -11.00
C ASN A 27 -4.79 -7.61 -9.54
N HIS A 28 -3.92 -7.19 -8.64
CA HIS A 28 -4.29 -7.01 -7.24
C HIS A 28 -4.71 -5.57 -7.02
N LEU A 29 -5.94 -5.37 -6.59
CA LEU A 29 -6.52 -4.06 -6.33
C LEU A 29 -6.84 -3.90 -4.86
N VAL A 30 -6.58 -2.74 -4.31
CA VAL A 30 -6.80 -2.48 -2.88
C VAL A 30 -7.33 -1.07 -2.66
N LEU A 31 -8.34 -0.98 -1.78
CA LEU A 31 -8.76 0.28 -1.18
C LEU A 31 -7.97 0.39 0.12
N ILE A 32 -7.15 1.43 0.26
CA ILE A 32 -6.25 1.50 1.40
C ILE A 32 -7.04 1.81 2.67
N PRO A 33 -7.15 0.85 3.60
CA PRO A 33 -7.88 1.06 4.85
C PRO A 33 -6.98 1.69 5.90
N ILE A 34 -6.75 2.99 5.80
CA ILE A 34 -5.80 3.71 6.67
C ILE A 34 -6.06 3.43 8.16
N THR A 35 -7.31 3.49 8.59
CA THR A 35 -7.65 3.26 9.99
C THR A 35 -7.26 1.87 10.45
N GLU A 36 -7.49 0.87 9.60
CA GLU A 36 -7.13 -0.51 9.90
C GLU A 36 -5.62 -0.69 9.98
N VAL A 37 -4.90 -0.06 9.06
CA VAL A 37 -3.44 -0.14 9.02
C VAL A 37 -2.84 0.52 10.27
N VAL A 38 -3.38 1.68 10.66
CA VAL A 38 -2.95 2.37 11.88
C VAL A 38 -3.12 1.46 13.09
N LYS A 39 -4.27 0.80 13.21
CA LYS A 39 -4.54 -0.11 14.33
C LYS A 39 -3.63 -1.32 14.30
N LYS A 40 -3.45 -1.92 13.13
CA LYS A 40 -2.67 -3.14 13.00
C LYS A 40 -1.21 -2.94 13.39
N PHE A 41 -0.62 -1.83 12.98
CA PHE A 41 0.80 -1.61 13.19
C PHE A 41 1.12 -0.77 14.42
N GLY A 42 0.10 -0.21 15.08
CA GLY A 42 0.30 0.59 16.28
C GLY A 42 1.11 1.85 16.05
N ARG A 43 1.04 2.40 14.84
CA ARG A 43 1.73 3.63 14.47
C ARG A 43 0.73 4.74 14.26
N ASN A 44 1.17 6.00 14.37
CA ASN A 44 0.27 7.10 14.16
C ASN A 44 -0.07 7.25 12.67
N HIS A 45 -1.14 7.98 12.40
CA HIS A 45 -1.68 8.15 11.06
C HIS A 45 -0.65 8.76 10.10
N ARG A 46 0.11 9.73 10.57
CA ARG A 46 1.10 10.40 9.75
C ARG A 46 2.22 9.47 9.31
N THR A 47 2.69 8.61 10.24
CA THR A 47 3.73 7.63 9.92
C THR A 47 3.24 6.66 8.85
N ILE A 48 2.02 6.15 9.00
CA ILE A 48 1.44 5.23 8.02
C ILE A 48 1.30 5.92 6.66
N GLN A 49 0.81 7.15 6.62
CA GLN A 49 0.67 7.87 5.36
C GLN A 49 2.01 8.06 4.65
N ARG A 50 3.07 8.36 5.39
CA ARG A 50 4.40 8.52 4.81
C ARG A 50 4.90 7.23 4.18
N ARG A 51 4.64 6.09 4.81
CA ARG A 51 5.05 4.80 4.28
C ARG A 51 4.24 4.43 3.03
N ILE A 52 2.96 4.76 3.03
CA ILE A 52 2.13 4.55 1.83
C ILE A 52 2.62 5.42 0.68
N HIS A 53 3.00 6.66 0.96
CA HIS A 53 3.61 7.52 -0.05
C HIS A 53 4.89 6.93 -0.60
N ALA A 54 5.73 6.35 0.26
CA ALA A 54 6.96 5.68 -0.18
C ALA A 54 6.64 4.52 -1.13
N LEU A 55 5.60 3.76 -0.85
CA LEU A 55 5.17 2.67 -1.74
C LEU A 55 4.72 3.20 -3.10
N LYS A 56 4.04 4.34 -3.13
CA LYS A 56 3.67 4.98 -4.39
C LYS A 56 4.90 5.45 -5.17
N ASP A 57 5.84 6.06 -4.48
CA ASP A 57 7.04 6.63 -5.10
C ASP A 57 7.90 5.56 -5.77
N VAL A 58 7.96 4.37 -5.19
CA VAL A 58 8.73 3.28 -5.79
C VAL A 58 7.92 2.46 -6.80
N GLY A 59 6.66 2.83 -7.03
CA GLY A 59 5.84 2.18 -8.04
C GLY A 59 5.14 0.91 -7.61
N LEU A 60 5.12 0.59 -6.32
CA LEU A 60 4.41 -0.59 -5.82
C LEU A 60 2.91 -0.33 -5.64
N LEU A 61 2.51 0.92 -5.53
CA LEU A 61 1.11 1.32 -5.51
C LEU A 61 0.86 2.31 -6.65
N THR A 62 -0.11 2.02 -7.49
CA THR A 62 -0.46 2.88 -8.61
C THR A 62 -1.94 3.21 -8.53
N PRO A 63 -2.32 4.49 -8.50
CA PRO A 63 -3.75 4.85 -8.44
C PRO A 63 -4.46 4.43 -9.71
N VAL A 64 -5.61 3.78 -9.54
CA VAL A 64 -6.47 3.35 -10.64
C VAL A 64 -7.67 4.28 -10.73
N ILE A 65 -8.31 4.54 -9.58
CA ILE A 65 -9.47 5.43 -9.50
C ILE A 65 -9.21 6.41 -8.37
N ARG A 66 -9.36 7.70 -8.67
CA ARG A 66 -9.21 8.76 -7.66
C ARG A 66 -10.49 9.59 -7.65
N ARG A 67 -11.29 9.38 -6.62
CA ARG A 67 -12.46 10.19 -6.37
C ARG A 67 -12.34 10.79 -4.97
N SER A 68 -13.15 11.79 -4.67
CA SER A 68 -13.04 12.52 -3.41
C SER A 68 -13.10 11.64 -2.16
N THR A 69 -13.82 10.52 -2.23
CA THR A 69 -14.02 9.65 -1.08
C THR A 69 -13.45 8.24 -1.27
N ILE A 70 -13.03 7.90 -2.48
CA ILE A 70 -12.57 6.55 -2.79
C ILE A 70 -11.29 6.64 -3.60
N SER A 71 -10.28 5.90 -3.16
CA SER A 71 -9.03 5.75 -3.92
C SER A 71 -8.74 4.26 -4.05
N LEU A 72 -8.80 3.76 -5.27
CA LEU A 72 -8.48 2.38 -5.56
C LEU A 72 -7.08 2.33 -6.15
N TYR A 73 -6.26 1.43 -5.65
CA TYR A 73 -4.88 1.30 -6.07
C TYR A 73 -4.60 -0.10 -6.62
N HIS A 74 -3.77 -0.14 -7.64
CA HIS A 74 -3.15 -1.38 -8.09
C HIS A 74 -1.90 -1.59 -7.24
N ILE A 75 -1.76 -2.77 -6.63
CA ILE A 75 -0.61 -3.10 -5.81
C ILE A 75 0.21 -4.19 -6.48
N SER A 76 1.51 -3.93 -6.62
CA SER A 76 2.43 -4.85 -7.26
C SER A 76 3.12 -5.74 -6.25
N ASN A 77 3.46 -6.94 -6.69
CA ASN A 77 4.21 -7.88 -5.87
C ASN A 77 5.65 -7.42 -5.69
N LEU A 78 6.25 -7.72 -4.53
CA LEU A 78 7.64 -7.38 -4.24
C LEU A 78 8.65 -8.07 -5.16
N GLU A 79 8.27 -9.17 -5.77
CA GLU A 79 9.18 -9.98 -6.59
C GLU A 79 9.49 -9.36 -7.94
N ASP A 80 8.80 -8.32 -8.31
CA ASP A 80 9.07 -7.67 -9.59
C ASP A 80 10.25 -6.65 -9.49
#